data_78fcc2e0a1aedb87d45be92b81ff03c8
#
_entry.id   78fcc2e0a1aedb87d45be92b81ff03c8
#
_cell.length_a   1.000
_cell.length_b   1.000
_cell.length_c   1.000
_cell.angle_alpha   90.00
_cell.angle_beta   90.00
_cell.angle_gamma   90.00
#
_symmetry.space_group_name_H-M   'P 1'
#
loop_
_entity.id
_entity.type
_entity.pdbx_description
1 polymer ?
#
loop_
_entity_poly.entity_id
_entity_poly.type
_entity_poly.pdbx_seq_one_letter_code
_entity_poly.pdbx_strand_id
1 'polypeptide(L)'
;LLVRTIREVGITAISCTPSYPAVLERVIAERFPNLTPRDLGLKLGLFGGEAGLDDPAFRARLKEVWGMEPRNANYGVSDVFCNFAAQCEHDTRLHFMAADVLWPELIDPESGSALPLVAGQTGELVLTHLVRDCQPLVRFRSGDIITVDDTAPCTCGRTGFRFRVVGRSDDMVVVRGLNLFPTMVAAVLNRF
;
A
#
# COMPACT_ATOMS: atom_id res chain seq x y z
N LEU A 1 -0.08 -10.40 24.71
CA LEU A 1 -1.10 -9.36 24.95
C LEU A 1 -2.08 -9.29 23.76
N LEU A 2 -1.65 -8.90 22.55
CA LEU A 2 -2.54 -8.61 21.40
C LEU A 2 -3.57 -9.73 21.10
N VAL A 3 -3.13 -10.99 20.97
CA VAL A 3 -4.02 -12.13 20.67
C VAL A 3 -5.13 -12.28 21.73
N ARG A 4 -4.81 -12.08 23.01
CA ARG A 4 -5.81 -12.11 24.09
C ARG A 4 -6.78 -10.94 23.97
N THR A 5 -6.26 -9.72 23.78
CA THR A 5 -7.08 -8.52 23.62
C THR A 5 -8.05 -8.64 22.44
N ILE A 6 -7.60 -9.13 21.27
CA ILE A 6 -8.47 -9.32 20.11
C ILE A 6 -9.67 -10.22 20.48
N ARG A 7 -9.44 -11.31 21.19
CA ARG A 7 -10.50 -12.26 21.58
C ARG A 7 -11.41 -11.71 22.68
N GLU A 8 -10.83 -11.18 23.76
CA GLU A 8 -11.57 -10.71 24.93
C GLU A 8 -12.45 -9.51 24.62
N VAL A 9 -11.99 -8.62 23.75
CA VAL A 9 -12.72 -7.41 23.32
C VAL A 9 -13.63 -7.67 22.12
N GLY A 10 -13.40 -8.75 21.37
CA GLY A 10 -14.15 -9.05 20.14
C GLY A 10 -13.77 -8.13 18.99
N ILE A 11 -12.47 -7.84 18.83
CA ILE A 11 -11.95 -6.99 17.75
C ILE A 11 -12.15 -7.67 16.41
N THR A 12 -12.75 -6.97 15.44
CA THR A 12 -13.07 -7.48 14.11
C THR A 12 -12.21 -6.89 13.00
N ALA A 13 -11.42 -5.84 13.27
CA ALA A 13 -10.52 -5.22 12.32
C ALA A 13 -9.13 -5.02 12.90
N ILE A 14 -8.11 -5.17 12.07
CA ILE A 14 -6.71 -4.91 12.43
C ILE A 14 -6.06 -4.00 11.39
N SER A 15 -5.23 -3.05 11.85
CA SER A 15 -4.38 -2.23 10.98
C SER A 15 -2.92 -2.55 11.28
N CYS A 16 -2.18 -2.96 10.25
CA CYS A 16 -0.77 -3.34 10.37
C CYS A 16 -0.07 -3.39 9.00
N THR A 17 1.22 -3.72 9.00
CA THR A 17 1.95 -4.01 7.75
C THR A 17 1.56 -5.39 7.19
N PRO A 18 1.69 -5.62 5.87
CA PRO A 18 1.42 -6.91 5.23
C PRO A 18 2.19 -8.09 5.83
N SER A 19 3.42 -7.88 6.29
CA SER A 19 4.25 -8.93 6.90
C SER A 19 3.80 -9.36 8.31
N TYR A 20 3.06 -8.50 9.03
CA TYR A 20 2.72 -8.73 10.43
C TYR A 20 1.80 -9.92 10.72
N PRO A 21 0.81 -10.28 9.87
CA PRO A 21 0.02 -11.51 10.05
C PRO A 21 0.86 -12.77 10.20
N ALA A 22 1.95 -12.91 9.44
CA ALA A 22 2.85 -14.07 9.56
C ALA A 22 3.57 -14.12 10.92
N VAL A 23 3.87 -12.96 11.52
CA VAL A 23 4.42 -12.88 12.89
C VAL A 23 3.37 -13.35 13.90
N LEU A 24 2.12 -12.92 13.74
CA LEU A 24 1.03 -13.35 14.63
C LEU A 24 0.73 -14.85 14.49
N GLU A 25 0.79 -15.41 13.28
CA GLU A 25 0.63 -16.84 13.04
C GLU A 25 1.64 -17.67 13.86
N ARG A 26 2.93 -17.25 13.84
CA ARG A 26 3.96 -17.91 14.68
C ARG A 26 3.65 -17.80 16.16
N VAL A 27 3.27 -16.59 16.63
CA VAL A 27 2.92 -16.38 18.05
C VAL A 27 1.72 -17.24 18.45
N ILE A 28 0.71 -17.39 17.57
CA ILE A 28 -0.46 -18.23 17.82
C ILE A 28 -0.02 -19.70 17.93
N ALA A 29 0.75 -20.20 16.97
CA ALA A 29 1.22 -21.57 16.95
C ALA A 29 2.07 -21.93 18.20
N GLU A 30 2.95 -21.01 18.63
CA GLU A 30 3.85 -21.24 19.77
C GLU A 30 3.16 -21.12 21.14
N ARG A 31 2.23 -20.15 21.29
CA ARG A 31 1.71 -19.78 22.61
C ARG A 31 0.24 -20.10 22.83
N PHE A 32 -0.47 -20.46 21.78
CA PHE A 32 -1.91 -20.76 21.78
C PHE A 32 -2.24 -21.99 20.92
N PRO A 33 -1.72 -23.18 21.26
CA PRO A 33 -1.78 -24.38 20.41
C PRO A 33 -3.20 -24.83 20.05
N ASN A 34 -4.20 -24.38 20.81
CA ASN A 34 -5.62 -24.68 20.57
C ASN A 34 -6.34 -23.61 19.75
N LEU A 35 -5.61 -22.62 19.18
CA LEU A 35 -6.17 -21.54 18.38
C LEU A 35 -5.58 -21.54 16.98
N THR A 36 -6.42 -21.21 16.03
CA THR A 36 -6.02 -20.84 14.68
C THR A 36 -6.15 -19.32 14.50
N PRO A 37 -5.50 -18.69 13.51
CA PRO A 37 -5.71 -17.29 13.18
C PRO A 37 -7.20 -16.94 12.96
N ARG A 38 -7.96 -17.84 12.35
CA ARG A 38 -9.40 -17.68 12.07
C ARG A 38 -10.25 -17.59 13.34
N ASP A 39 -9.83 -18.24 14.42
CA ASP A 39 -10.55 -18.20 15.72
C ASP A 39 -10.48 -16.85 16.41
N LEU A 40 -9.63 -15.94 15.94
CA LEU A 40 -9.58 -14.55 16.42
C LEU A 40 -10.78 -13.73 15.95
N GLY A 41 -11.50 -14.16 14.91
CA GLY A 41 -12.73 -13.50 14.44
C GLY A 41 -12.49 -12.20 13.67
N LEU A 42 -11.27 -11.94 13.21
CA LEU A 42 -10.97 -10.77 12.38
C LEU A 42 -11.73 -10.86 11.05
N LYS A 43 -12.41 -9.77 10.67
CA LYS A 43 -13.17 -9.63 9.43
C LYS A 43 -12.47 -8.76 8.40
N LEU A 44 -11.67 -7.79 8.86
CA LEU A 44 -11.06 -6.77 8.02
C LEU A 44 -9.59 -6.57 8.41
N GLY A 45 -8.70 -6.67 7.43
CA GLY A 45 -7.30 -6.29 7.55
C GLY A 45 -7.04 -5.01 6.75
N LEU A 46 -6.63 -3.95 7.44
CA LEU A 46 -6.24 -2.67 6.85
C LEU A 46 -4.71 -2.61 6.82
N PHE A 47 -4.13 -2.74 5.64
CA PHE A 47 -2.69 -2.87 5.48
C PHE A 47 -2.08 -1.62 4.83
N GLY A 48 -0.83 -1.35 5.17
CA GLY A 48 -0.04 -0.28 4.58
C GLY A 48 1.41 -0.32 5.04
N GLY A 49 2.24 0.58 4.49
CA GLY A 49 3.65 0.73 4.86
C GLY A 49 4.61 -0.28 4.23
N GLU A 50 4.12 -1.32 3.58
CA GLU A 50 4.91 -2.32 2.85
C GLU A 50 4.16 -2.74 1.57
N ALA A 51 4.91 -3.21 0.57
CA ALA A 51 4.34 -3.85 -0.61
C ALA A 51 3.75 -5.24 -0.28
N GLY A 52 2.91 -5.78 -1.17
CA GLY A 52 2.38 -7.14 -1.09
C GLY A 52 0.89 -7.26 -1.35
N LEU A 53 0.11 -6.21 -1.07
CA LEU A 53 -1.35 -6.24 -1.27
C LEU A 53 -1.77 -6.22 -2.76
N ASP A 54 -0.85 -5.94 -3.66
CA ASP A 54 -1.10 -6.04 -5.11
C ASP A 54 -0.98 -7.49 -5.63
N ASP A 55 -0.40 -8.41 -4.82
CA ASP A 55 -0.34 -9.83 -5.14
C ASP A 55 -1.66 -10.53 -4.80
N PRO A 56 -2.39 -11.08 -5.80
CA PRO A 56 -3.63 -11.80 -5.57
C PRO A 56 -3.45 -13.07 -4.70
N ALA A 57 -2.30 -13.74 -4.80
CA ALA A 57 -2.02 -14.94 -4.02
C ALA A 57 -1.87 -14.61 -2.54
N PHE A 58 -1.17 -13.51 -2.22
CA PHE A 58 -1.05 -13.04 -0.84
C PHE A 58 -2.42 -12.65 -0.25
N ARG A 59 -3.26 -11.95 -1.03
CA ARG A 59 -4.64 -11.61 -0.60
C ARG A 59 -5.49 -12.85 -0.37
N ALA A 60 -5.41 -13.84 -1.27
CA ALA A 60 -6.13 -15.11 -1.14
C ALA A 60 -5.70 -15.86 0.14
N ARG A 61 -4.38 -15.93 0.42
CA ARG A 61 -3.84 -16.53 1.63
C ARG A 61 -4.39 -15.87 2.92
N LEU A 62 -4.43 -14.54 2.97
CA LEU A 62 -5.01 -13.84 4.13
C LEU A 62 -6.49 -14.17 4.34
N LYS A 63 -7.27 -14.29 3.26
CA LYS A 63 -8.68 -14.72 3.34
C LYS A 63 -8.80 -16.18 3.81
N GLU A 64 -7.96 -17.06 3.31
CA GLU A 64 -7.98 -18.47 3.68
C GLU A 64 -7.56 -18.68 5.13
N VAL A 65 -6.41 -18.15 5.53
CA VAL A 65 -5.82 -18.40 6.86
C VAL A 65 -6.58 -17.66 7.96
N TRP A 66 -6.92 -16.40 7.72
CA TRP A 66 -7.49 -15.51 8.75
C TRP A 66 -9.01 -15.36 8.65
N GLY A 67 -9.60 -15.62 7.50
CA GLY A 67 -11.01 -15.33 7.23
C GLY A 67 -11.32 -13.83 7.10
N MET A 68 -10.31 -12.98 6.93
CA MET A 68 -10.46 -11.54 6.84
C MET A 68 -10.36 -11.02 5.40
N GLU A 69 -11.05 -9.92 5.09
CA GLU A 69 -10.92 -9.20 3.83
C GLU A 69 -9.72 -8.25 3.91
N PRO A 70 -8.64 -8.46 3.11
CA PRO A 70 -7.50 -7.57 3.10
C PRO A 70 -7.75 -6.33 2.25
N ARG A 71 -7.41 -5.15 2.77
CA ARG A 71 -7.50 -3.85 2.11
C ARG A 71 -6.17 -3.12 2.17
N ASN A 72 -5.71 -2.58 1.04
CA ASN A 72 -4.63 -1.61 1.01
C ASN A 72 -5.20 -0.25 1.40
N ALA A 73 -5.13 0.09 2.67
CA ALA A 73 -5.90 1.16 3.26
C ALA A 73 -5.07 2.32 3.80
N ASN A 74 -3.75 2.22 3.72
CA ASN A 74 -2.87 3.22 4.28
C ASN A 74 -1.62 3.40 3.40
N TYR A 75 -1.76 4.24 2.37
CA TYR A 75 -0.61 4.71 1.61
C TYR A 75 -0.41 6.20 1.88
N GLY A 76 0.78 6.54 2.32
CA GLY A 76 1.19 7.91 2.63
C GLY A 76 2.68 8.02 2.84
N VAL A 77 3.16 9.26 2.92
CA VAL A 77 4.56 9.62 3.18
C VAL A 77 4.56 10.49 4.43
N SER A 78 5.27 10.06 5.48
CA SER A 78 5.23 10.69 6.82
C SER A 78 5.57 12.17 6.80
N ASP A 79 6.52 12.57 5.93
CA ASP A 79 6.94 13.97 5.79
C ASP A 79 5.86 14.87 5.18
N VAL A 80 5.01 14.29 4.32
CA VAL A 80 3.98 15.01 3.57
C VAL A 80 2.62 14.84 4.24
N PHE A 81 2.05 13.65 4.18
CA PHE A 81 0.77 13.32 4.73
C PHE A 81 0.69 11.80 4.97
N CYS A 82 0.42 11.40 6.20
CA CYS A 82 0.57 10.00 6.62
C CYS A 82 -0.39 9.01 5.93
N ASN A 83 -1.51 9.50 5.36
CA ASN A 83 -2.44 8.67 4.62
C ASN A 83 -3.21 9.52 3.60
N PHE A 84 -2.85 9.43 2.32
CA PHE A 84 -3.51 10.17 1.25
C PHE A 84 -4.03 9.28 0.12
N ALA A 85 -3.83 7.97 0.21
CA ALA A 85 -4.42 7.04 -0.73
C ALA A 85 -4.80 5.70 -0.08
N ALA A 86 -5.91 5.13 -0.55
CA ALA A 86 -6.41 3.82 -0.13
C ALA A 86 -7.25 3.19 -1.24
N GLN A 87 -7.37 1.85 -1.23
CA GLN A 87 -8.32 1.15 -2.11
C GLN A 87 -9.76 1.34 -1.65
N CYS A 88 -10.70 1.09 -2.55
CA CYS A 88 -12.13 0.98 -2.24
C CYS A 88 -12.60 -0.49 -2.27
N GLU A 89 -13.90 -0.72 -2.10
CA GLU A 89 -14.52 -2.05 -2.18
C GLU A 89 -14.62 -2.57 -3.62
N HIS A 90 -14.60 -1.70 -4.64
CA HIS A 90 -14.76 -2.06 -6.05
C HIS A 90 -13.44 -2.21 -6.81
N ASP A 91 -12.34 -1.67 -6.24
CA ASP A 91 -11.05 -1.62 -6.91
C ASP A 91 -9.92 -1.86 -5.92
N THR A 92 -8.96 -2.70 -6.28
CA THR A 92 -7.80 -3.00 -5.45
C THR A 92 -6.69 -1.96 -5.56
N ARG A 93 -6.75 -1.09 -6.56
CA ARG A 93 -5.81 0.01 -6.77
C ARG A 93 -6.01 1.12 -5.76
N LEU A 94 -4.96 1.85 -5.44
CA LEU A 94 -5.01 2.99 -4.54
C LEU A 94 -5.66 4.19 -5.25
N HIS A 95 -6.66 4.78 -4.62
CA HIS A 95 -7.23 6.07 -5.04
C HIS A 95 -6.44 7.21 -4.39
N PHE A 96 -5.99 8.17 -5.17
CA PHE A 96 -5.48 9.43 -4.61
C PHE A 96 -6.66 10.25 -4.07
N MET A 97 -6.67 10.51 -2.76
CA MET A 97 -7.83 11.11 -2.08
C MET A 97 -7.57 12.50 -1.50
N ALA A 98 -6.38 13.05 -1.69
CA ALA A 98 -5.94 14.28 -1.03
C ALA A 98 -5.80 15.47 -1.98
N ALA A 99 -6.54 15.52 -3.09
CA ALA A 99 -6.43 16.58 -4.08
C ALA A 99 -6.72 18.00 -3.54
N ASP A 100 -7.46 18.08 -2.42
CA ASP A 100 -7.76 19.36 -1.76
C ASP A 100 -6.57 19.92 -0.97
N VAL A 101 -5.62 19.08 -0.59
CA VAL A 101 -4.51 19.43 0.31
C VAL A 101 -3.13 19.15 -0.29
N LEU A 102 -3.06 18.32 -1.32
CA LEU A 102 -1.83 17.92 -2.01
C LEU A 102 -1.97 18.04 -3.52
N TRP A 103 -0.98 18.63 -4.17
CA TRP A 103 -0.83 18.60 -5.62
C TRP A 103 0.12 17.46 -6.03
N PRO A 104 -0.35 16.43 -6.75
CA PRO A 104 0.47 15.35 -7.25
C PRO A 104 1.07 15.67 -8.62
N GLU A 105 2.34 15.31 -8.82
CA GLU A 105 3.05 15.32 -10.10
C GLU A 105 3.75 13.97 -10.29
N LEU A 106 4.05 13.62 -11.53
CA LEU A 106 4.96 12.54 -11.87
C LEU A 106 6.22 13.11 -12.50
N ILE A 107 7.37 12.55 -12.17
CA ILE A 107 8.64 12.86 -12.83
C ILE A 107 9.35 11.57 -13.24
N ASP A 108 10.20 11.69 -14.22
CA ASP A 108 11.22 10.69 -14.50
C ASP A 108 12.25 10.71 -13.37
N PRO A 109 12.53 9.58 -12.70
CA PRO A 109 13.38 9.56 -11.49
C PRO A 109 14.85 9.92 -11.78
N GLU A 110 15.35 9.70 -13.01
CA GLU A 110 16.74 9.97 -13.40
C GLU A 110 16.93 11.42 -13.84
N SER A 111 16.12 11.87 -14.79
CA SER A 111 16.25 13.24 -15.35
C SER A 111 15.52 14.31 -14.56
N GLY A 112 14.56 13.94 -13.69
CA GLY A 112 13.69 14.89 -13.00
C GLY A 112 12.67 15.58 -13.90
N SER A 113 12.58 15.19 -15.18
CA SER A 113 11.64 15.77 -16.14
C SER A 113 10.21 15.42 -15.79
N ALA A 114 9.30 16.39 -15.96
CA ALA A 114 7.88 16.16 -15.72
C ALA A 114 7.30 15.13 -16.70
N LEU A 115 6.49 14.22 -16.17
CA LEU A 115 5.74 13.23 -16.92
C LEU A 115 4.24 13.51 -16.81
N PRO A 116 3.44 13.18 -17.85
CA PRO A 116 2.00 13.37 -17.77
C PRO A 116 1.37 12.38 -16.77
N LEU A 117 0.40 12.86 -15.99
CA LEU A 117 -0.35 12.04 -15.05
C LEU A 117 -1.55 11.41 -15.79
N VAL A 118 -1.27 10.38 -16.59
CA VAL A 118 -2.22 9.67 -17.45
C VAL A 118 -2.12 8.16 -17.24
N ALA A 119 -3.17 7.43 -17.58
CA ALA A 119 -3.20 5.97 -17.49
C ALA A 119 -2.04 5.31 -18.27
N GLY A 120 -1.38 4.35 -17.65
CA GLY A 120 -0.21 3.64 -18.16
C GLY A 120 1.12 4.32 -17.87
N GLN A 121 1.14 5.58 -17.41
CA GLN A 121 2.38 6.28 -17.12
C GLN A 121 2.97 5.81 -15.80
N THR A 122 4.27 5.52 -15.81
CA THR A 122 5.08 5.21 -14.62
C THR A 122 6.09 6.31 -14.36
N GLY A 123 6.27 6.69 -13.10
CA GLY A 123 7.22 7.72 -12.68
C GLY A 123 7.31 7.83 -11.17
N GLU A 124 8.20 8.68 -10.70
CA GLU A 124 8.30 9.03 -9.28
C GLU A 124 7.20 10.01 -8.89
N LEU A 125 6.51 9.71 -7.80
CA LEU A 125 5.47 10.58 -7.25
C LEU A 125 6.12 11.77 -6.54
N VAL A 126 5.74 12.96 -6.95
CA VAL A 126 6.13 14.23 -6.36
C VAL A 126 4.89 14.92 -5.79
N LEU A 127 5.02 15.49 -4.61
CA LEU A 127 3.90 16.06 -3.87
C LEU A 127 4.20 17.51 -3.42
N THR A 128 3.22 18.38 -3.58
CA THR A 128 3.27 19.77 -3.08
C THR A 128 2.11 20.00 -2.13
N HIS A 129 2.39 20.54 -0.93
CA HIS A 129 1.34 20.98 0.00
C HIS A 129 0.61 22.21 -0.54
N LEU A 130 -0.73 22.20 -0.47
CA LEU A 130 -1.57 23.34 -0.88
C LEU A 130 -2.05 24.18 0.31
N VAL A 131 -2.18 23.57 1.50
CA VAL A 131 -2.83 24.19 2.66
C VAL A 131 -1.99 24.16 3.94
N ARG A 132 -0.76 23.67 3.88
CA ARG A 132 0.10 23.55 5.07
C ARG A 132 0.91 24.81 5.30
N ASP A 133 0.65 25.53 6.41
CA ASP A 133 1.33 26.79 6.75
C ASP A 133 2.70 26.55 7.38
N CYS A 134 2.83 25.53 8.23
CA CYS A 134 4.08 25.20 8.89
C CYS A 134 4.83 24.12 8.11
N GLN A 135 6.08 24.41 7.70
CA GLN A 135 6.92 23.54 6.89
C GLN A 135 6.21 23.05 5.61
N PRO A 136 5.72 23.91 4.73
CA PRO A 136 5.18 23.49 3.46
C PRO A 136 6.27 22.83 2.62
N LEU A 137 5.99 21.64 2.11
CA LEU A 137 6.86 20.98 1.14
C LEU A 137 6.36 21.30 -0.25
N VAL A 138 7.27 21.79 -1.09
CA VAL A 138 7.00 22.13 -2.49
C VAL A 138 7.81 21.19 -3.38
N ARG A 139 7.11 20.47 -4.27
CA ARG A 139 7.72 19.47 -5.16
C ARG A 139 8.59 18.46 -4.42
N PHE A 140 8.09 17.95 -3.30
CA PHE A 140 8.76 16.93 -2.51
C PHE A 140 8.78 15.60 -3.26
N ARG A 141 9.97 15.09 -3.53
CA ARG A 141 10.18 13.78 -4.15
C ARG A 141 9.95 12.68 -3.10
N SER A 142 8.92 11.86 -3.31
CA SER A 142 8.59 10.81 -2.33
C SER A 142 9.56 9.64 -2.34
N GLY A 143 10.30 9.46 -3.42
CA GLY A 143 11.09 8.27 -3.70
C GLY A 143 10.24 7.08 -4.19
N ASP A 144 8.92 7.17 -4.14
CA ASP A 144 8.03 6.08 -4.58
C ASP A 144 7.79 6.15 -6.09
N ILE A 145 8.07 5.05 -6.77
CA ILE A 145 7.73 4.85 -8.18
C ILE A 145 6.33 4.27 -8.23
N ILE A 146 5.45 4.99 -8.91
CA ILE A 146 4.05 4.58 -9.09
C ILE A 146 3.72 4.39 -10.58
N THR A 147 2.75 3.52 -10.85
CA THR A 147 2.10 3.48 -12.17
C THR A 147 0.68 3.99 -12.00
N VAL A 148 0.29 4.99 -12.79
CA VAL A 148 -1.09 5.45 -12.89
C VAL A 148 -1.85 4.42 -13.71
N ASP A 149 -2.84 3.78 -13.12
CA ASP A 149 -3.63 2.75 -13.79
C ASP A 149 -4.88 3.31 -14.46
N ASP A 150 -5.45 4.38 -13.88
CA ASP A 150 -6.67 4.97 -14.39
C ASP A 150 -6.90 6.40 -13.84
N THR A 151 -7.48 7.26 -14.65
CA THR A 151 -7.83 8.65 -14.26
C THR A 151 -9.33 8.92 -14.33
N ALA A 152 -10.15 7.96 -14.81
CA ALA A 152 -11.59 8.11 -14.84
C ALA A 152 -12.21 7.98 -13.43
N PRO A 153 -13.39 8.58 -13.17
CA PRO A 153 -14.10 8.39 -11.92
C PRO A 153 -14.39 6.90 -11.64
N CYS A 154 -14.21 6.50 -10.38
CA CYS A 154 -14.50 5.13 -9.96
C CYS A 154 -15.99 4.95 -9.66
N THR A 155 -16.50 3.73 -9.78
CA THR A 155 -17.87 3.36 -9.38
C THR A 155 -18.15 3.60 -7.89
N CYS A 156 -17.12 3.70 -7.05
CA CYS A 156 -17.26 4.10 -5.65
C CYS A 156 -17.54 5.61 -5.44
N GLY A 157 -17.59 6.40 -6.52
CA GLY A 157 -17.82 7.85 -6.49
C GLY A 157 -16.55 8.71 -6.33
N ARG A 158 -15.37 8.12 -6.08
CA ARG A 158 -14.12 8.88 -6.01
C ARG A 158 -13.62 9.29 -7.39
N THR A 159 -13.14 10.52 -7.51
CA THR A 159 -12.68 11.14 -8.77
C THR A 159 -11.16 11.18 -8.90
N GLY A 160 -10.40 10.92 -7.83
CA GLY A 160 -8.95 10.86 -7.86
C GLY A 160 -8.43 9.72 -8.74
N PHE A 161 -7.28 9.92 -9.36
CA PHE A 161 -6.64 8.87 -10.15
C PHE A 161 -6.33 7.64 -9.30
N ARG A 162 -6.27 6.48 -9.96
CA ARG A 162 -5.93 5.20 -9.34
C ARG A 162 -4.53 4.79 -9.77
N PHE A 163 -3.79 4.25 -8.81
CA PHE A 163 -2.40 3.86 -9.03
C PHE A 163 -2.01 2.68 -8.17
N ARG A 164 -0.87 2.09 -8.49
CA ARG A 164 -0.14 1.13 -7.65
C ARG A 164 1.29 1.56 -7.47
N VAL A 165 1.88 1.18 -6.34
CA VAL A 165 3.29 1.40 -6.05
C VAL A 165 4.10 0.27 -6.67
N VAL A 166 5.06 0.61 -7.51
CA VAL A 166 5.96 -0.36 -8.16
C VAL A 166 7.18 -0.66 -7.29
N GLY A 167 7.69 0.37 -6.60
CA GLY A 167 8.86 0.28 -5.75
C GLY A 167 9.35 1.66 -5.34
N ARG A 168 10.59 1.72 -4.92
CA ARG A 168 11.25 2.99 -4.55
C ARG A 168 12.42 3.28 -5.50
N SER A 169 12.63 4.55 -5.80
CA SER A 169 13.75 4.98 -6.67
C SER A 169 15.11 4.74 -6.02
N ASP A 170 15.17 4.82 -4.68
CA ASP A 170 16.38 4.57 -3.89
C ASP A 170 16.71 3.08 -3.67
N ASP A 171 15.74 2.18 -3.85
CA ASP A 171 15.92 0.72 -3.80
C ASP A 171 16.10 0.09 -5.19
N MET A 172 15.95 0.87 -6.24
CA MET A 172 16.04 0.40 -7.63
C MET A 172 17.49 0.04 -7.99
N VAL A 173 17.67 -1.16 -8.54
CA VAL A 173 18.97 -1.60 -9.07
C VAL A 173 18.88 -1.76 -10.58
N VAL A 174 19.79 -1.13 -11.31
CA VAL A 174 19.87 -1.28 -12.77
C VAL A 174 20.78 -2.46 -13.12
N VAL A 175 20.19 -3.50 -13.73
CA VAL A 175 20.94 -4.68 -14.19
C VAL A 175 20.81 -4.80 -15.70
N ARG A 176 21.92 -4.62 -16.41
CA ARG A 176 21.98 -4.69 -17.89
C ARG A 176 20.94 -3.80 -18.57
N GLY A 177 20.69 -2.59 -18.04
CA GLY A 177 19.72 -1.64 -18.57
C GLY A 177 18.26 -1.91 -18.20
N LEU A 178 17.99 -2.87 -17.31
CA LEU A 178 16.67 -3.13 -16.76
C LEU A 178 16.59 -2.64 -15.32
N ASN A 179 15.55 -1.87 -15.02
CA ASN A 179 15.25 -1.42 -13.67
C ASN A 179 14.62 -2.57 -12.86
N LEU A 180 15.31 -3.06 -11.85
CA LEU A 180 14.83 -4.09 -10.94
C LEU A 180 14.53 -3.49 -9.57
N PHE A 181 13.35 -3.81 -9.06
CA PHE A 181 12.92 -3.47 -7.71
C PHE A 181 12.91 -4.73 -6.84
N PRO A 182 13.24 -4.65 -5.53
CA PRO A 182 13.16 -5.77 -4.60
C PRO A 182 11.79 -6.46 -4.61
N THR A 183 10.71 -5.69 -4.80
CA THR A 183 9.34 -6.18 -4.94
C THR A 183 9.14 -7.14 -6.11
N MET A 184 9.82 -6.90 -7.24
CA MET A 184 9.77 -7.79 -8.42
C MET A 184 10.48 -9.12 -8.13
N VAL A 185 11.61 -9.07 -7.42
CA VAL A 185 12.36 -10.28 -7.01
C VAL A 185 11.51 -11.10 -6.04
N ALA A 186 10.91 -10.45 -5.03
CA ALA A 186 10.02 -11.11 -4.08
C ALA A 186 8.82 -11.77 -4.77
N ALA A 187 8.20 -11.09 -5.75
CA ALA A 187 7.07 -11.66 -6.50
C ALA A 187 7.44 -12.91 -7.31
N VAL A 188 8.69 -13.02 -7.77
CA VAL A 188 9.18 -14.24 -8.44
C VAL A 188 9.42 -15.34 -7.42
N LEU A 189 10.12 -15.04 -6.31
CA LEU A 189 10.45 -16.03 -5.27
C LEU A 189 9.20 -16.62 -4.60
N ASN A 190 8.15 -15.85 -4.44
CA ASN A 190 6.88 -16.31 -3.85
C ASN A 190 6.08 -17.29 -4.74
N ARG A 191 6.54 -17.57 -5.96
CA ARG A 191 5.93 -18.56 -6.88
C ARG A 191 6.49 -19.96 -6.70
N PHE A 192 7.56 -20.10 -5.94
CA PHE A 192 8.25 -21.37 -5.65
C PHE A 192 8.14 -21.70 -4.16
#